data_9b67413ab2d90bae1e7e423e49b7e5e5
#
_entry.id   9b67413ab2d90bae1e7e423e49b7e5e5
#
_cell.length_a   1.000
_cell.length_b   1.000
_cell.length_c   1.000
_cell.angle_alpha   90.00
_cell.angle_beta   90.00
_cell.angle_gamma   90.00
#
_symmetry.space_group_name_H-M   'P 1'
#
loop_
_entity.id
_entity.type
_entity.pdbx_description
1 polymer ?
#
loop_
_entity_poly.entity_id
_entity_poly.type
_entity_poly.pdbx_seq_one_letter_code
_entity_poly.pdbx_strand_id
1 'polypeptide(L)'
;DEGLDIDLILTPGADKVTSAVLSKDVDIGFCGSEASIYVYNSDNEDYIVSFAGLTKRDGAFLVSREKIDNFKLDDLKGKYVIGGRKGGMPEMTFEYTLKENNIDLNDLTIDTSVDFASMAGTFISGVGDFVTLFEPSATQVEQKGYGYVVGYIGEYGGSVPYTAYNARKSYISENKDTIQKFTNAINKGLDFVWNNDEETVAKVIVNQFPDLTINELSKMIKRYKDNDAWMKNTYFTEESFDHLQDIMIEAGELKTKVPYKDLVDTSFSKSE
;
A
#
# COMPACT_ATOMS: atom_id res chain seq x y z
N ASP A 1 -6.84 -17.84 -15.23
CA ASP A 1 -6.74 -18.00 -16.69
C ASP A 1 -5.32 -18.24 -17.22
N GLU A 2 -4.30 -18.07 -16.36
CA GLU A 2 -2.90 -18.40 -16.68
C GLU A 2 -2.50 -19.83 -16.26
N GLY A 3 -3.44 -20.61 -15.72
CA GLY A 3 -3.19 -22.00 -15.29
C GLY A 3 -2.41 -22.13 -13.99
N LEU A 4 -2.43 -21.08 -13.15
CA LEU A 4 -1.89 -21.12 -11.79
C LEU A 4 -3.00 -21.49 -10.81
N ASP A 5 -2.66 -22.33 -9.85
CA ASP A 5 -3.45 -22.58 -8.64
C ASP A 5 -2.89 -21.71 -7.52
N ILE A 6 -3.72 -20.85 -6.93
CA ILE A 6 -3.29 -19.83 -5.96
C ILE A 6 -3.90 -20.13 -4.59
N ASP A 7 -3.06 -20.35 -3.61
CA ASP A 7 -3.44 -20.33 -2.20
C ASP A 7 -3.14 -18.93 -1.62
N LEU A 8 -4.20 -18.18 -1.31
CA LEU A 8 -4.08 -16.80 -0.81
C LEU A 8 -4.04 -16.78 0.72
N ILE A 9 -2.90 -16.39 1.27
CA ILE A 9 -2.69 -16.25 2.71
C ILE A 9 -2.69 -14.76 3.08
N LEU A 10 -3.64 -14.34 3.92
CA LEU A 10 -3.71 -12.97 4.44
C LEU A 10 -2.75 -12.80 5.61
N THR A 11 -1.88 -11.81 5.50
CA THR A 11 -0.85 -11.51 6.50
C THR A 11 -0.85 -10.01 6.80
N PRO A 12 -1.03 -9.58 8.07
CA PRO A 12 -1.18 -8.17 8.40
C PRO A 12 0.17 -7.45 8.46
N GLY A 13 0.43 -6.58 7.48
CA GLY A 13 1.61 -5.70 7.42
C GLY A 13 2.81 -6.29 6.68
N ALA A 14 3.61 -5.40 6.08
CA ALA A 14 4.73 -5.75 5.21
C ALA A 14 5.81 -6.61 5.91
N ASP A 15 6.06 -6.37 7.20
CA ASP A 15 7.01 -7.13 8.00
C ASP A 15 6.62 -8.62 8.12
N LYS A 16 5.32 -8.91 8.28
CA LYS A 16 4.82 -10.29 8.34
C LYS A 16 4.87 -10.96 6.97
N VAL A 17 4.46 -10.24 5.90
CA VAL A 17 4.57 -10.74 4.51
C VAL A 17 6.02 -11.06 4.18
N THR A 18 6.94 -10.15 4.47
CA THR A 18 8.38 -10.33 4.22
C THR A 18 8.93 -11.55 4.96
N SER A 19 8.56 -11.71 6.24
CA SER A 19 8.96 -12.88 7.04
C SER A 19 8.47 -14.18 6.43
N ALA A 20 7.21 -14.23 5.96
CA ALA A 20 6.65 -15.43 5.33
C ALA A 20 7.33 -15.78 3.99
N VAL A 21 7.72 -14.77 3.19
CA VAL A 21 8.47 -14.99 1.95
C VAL A 21 9.89 -15.53 2.25
N LEU A 22 10.58 -14.93 3.23
CA LEU A 22 11.94 -15.34 3.59
C LEU A 22 12.01 -16.72 4.26
N SER A 23 11.00 -17.07 5.07
CA SER A 23 10.87 -18.41 5.69
C SER A 23 10.44 -19.48 4.71
N LYS A 24 10.04 -19.12 3.48
CA LYS A 24 9.50 -20.01 2.45
C LYS A 24 8.10 -20.57 2.76
N ASP A 25 7.37 -19.94 3.67
CA ASP A 25 5.97 -20.29 3.96
C ASP A 25 5.06 -19.84 2.81
N VAL A 26 5.47 -18.78 2.08
CA VAL A 26 4.85 -18.34 0.83
C VAL A 26 5.92 -18.07 -0.24
N ASP A 27 5.55 -18.20 -1.51
CA ASP A 27 6.47 -17.99 -2.63
C ASP A 27 6.51 -16.55 -3.10
N ILE A 28 5.34 -15.89 -3.12
CA ILE A 28 5.14 -14.52 -3.58
C ILE A 28 4.50 -13.71 -2.46
N GLY A 29 5.09 -12.56 -2.14
CA GLY A 29 4.56 -11.60 -1.20
C GLY A 29 3.97 -10.38 -1.91
N PHE A 30 2.91 -9.80 -1.36
CA PHE A 30 2.37 -8.52 -1.78
C PHE A 30 2.37 -7.56 -0.59
N CYS A 31 3.17 -6.51 -0.69
CA CYS A 31 3.35 -5.55 0.40
C CYS A 31 3.92 -4.23 -0.10
N GLY A 32 4.23 -3.31 0.80
CA GLY A 32 4.91 -2.06 0.50
C GLY A 32 6.24 -2.28 -0.21
N SER A 33 6.54 -1.43 -1.17
CA SER A 33 7.73 -1.58 -2.04
C SER A 33 9.05 -1.40 -1.29
N GLU A 34 9.03 -0.77 -0.12
CA GLU A 34 10.20 -0.57 0.76
C GLU A 34 10.77 -1.86 1.32
N ALA A 35 9.96 -2.91 1.39
CA ALA A 35 10.34 -4.18 2.01
C ALA A 35 11.57 -4.81 1.36
N SER A 36 11.72 -4.73 0.03
CA SER A 36 12.89 -5.24 -0.68
C SER A 36 14.18 -4.52 -0.26
N ILE A 37 14.11 -3.21 -0.02
CA ILE A 37 15.23 -2.37 0.39
C ILE A 37 15.71 -2.75 1.80
N TYR A 38 14.77 -2.95 2.74
CA TYR A 38 15.12 -3.38 4.09
C TYR A 38 15.80 -4.75 4.13
N VAL A 39 15.27 -5.70 3.35
CA VAL A 39 15.85 -7.05 3.27
C VAL A 39 17.24 -7.03 2.63
N TYR A 40 17.43 -6.25 1.57
CA TYR A 40 18.73 -6.08 0.92
C TYR A 40 19.78 -5.54 1.90
N ASN A 41 19.42 -4.52 2.68
CA ASN A 41 20.30 -3.91 3.66
C ASN A 41 20.54 -4.78 4.91
N SER A 42 19.85 -5.91 5.06
CA SER A 42 20.07 -6.88 6.15
C SER A 42 21.12 -7.94 5.82
N ASP A 43 21.87 -7.79 4.72
CA ASP A 43 22.89 -8.76 4.24
C ASP A 43 22.35 -10.17 3.98
N ASN A 44 21.06 -10.30 3.64
CA ASN A 44 20.47 -11.57 3.25
C ASN A 44 20.84 -11.88 1.80
N GLU A 45 21.57 -12.97 1.56
CA GLU A 45 22.02 -13.36 0.20
C GLU A 45 20.85 -13.72 -0.73
N ASP A 46 19.77 -14.31 -0.20
CA ASP A 46 18.54 -14.63 -0.94
C ASP A 46 17.44 -13.58 -0.63
N TYR A 47 17.80 -12.32 -0.84
CA TYR A 47 16.88 -11.20 -0.61
C TYR A 47 15.67 -11.23 -1.55
N ILE A 48 14.65 -10.44 -1.22
CA ILE A 48 13.44 -10.31 -2.03
C ILE A 48 13.64 -9.27 -3.15
N VAL A 49 13.08 -9.58 -4.32
CA VAL A 49 13.10 -8.74 -5.52
C VAL A 49 11.66 -8.43 -5.92
N SER A 50 11.38 -7.17 -6.21
CA SER A 50 10.11 -6.73 -6.76
C SER A 50 10.06 -7.04 -8.26
N PHE A 51 9.02 -7.75 -8.71
CA PHE A 51 8.89 -8.10 -10.13
C PHE A 51 7.62 -7.55 -10.79
N ALA A 52 6.67 -7.03 -10.01
CA ALA A 52 5.44 -6.42 -10.51
C ALA A 52 4.94 -5.35 -9.54
N GLY A 53 4.84 -4.11 -9.99
CA GLY A 53 4.18 -3.04 -9.25
C GLY A 53 2.65 -3.15 -9.34
N LEU A 54 1.92 -2.61 -8.38
CA LEU A 54 0.46 -2.62 -8.41
C LEU A 54 -0.16 -1.26 -8.11
N THR A 55 0.22 -0.60 -7.02
CA THR A 55 -0.34 0.70 -6.65
C THR A 55 0.73 1.79 -6.74
N LYS A 56 0.31 2.98 -7.17
CA LYS A 56 1.18 4.13 -7.42
C LYS A 56 0.80 5.36 -6.61
N ARG A 57 -0.03 5.19 -5.58
CA ARG A 57 -0.37 6.20 -4.59
C ARG A 57 -0.61 5.55 -3.24
N ASP A 58 -0.47 6.34 -2.19
CA ASP A 58 -0.90 5.91 -0.86
C ASP A 58 -2.41 5.62 -0.88
N GLY A 59 -2.80 4.44 -0.43
CA GLY A 59 -4.20 3.98 -0.41
C GLY A 59 -4.95 4.36 0.87
N ALA A 60 -4.30 5.06 1.81
CA ALA A 60 -4.90 5.38 3.09
C ALA A 60 -5.83 6.61 3.01
N PHE A 61 -6.89 6.55 3.78
CA PHE A 61 -7.80 7.65 4.04
C PHE A 61 -7.56 8.21 5.44
N LEU A 62 -7.65 9.53 5.58
CA LEU A 62 -7.75 10.19 6.87
C LEU A 62 -9.18 10.08 7.38
N VAL A 63 -9.33 9.47 8.55
CA VAL A 63 -10.60 9.38 9.27
C VAL A 63 -10.52 10.27 10.50
N SER A 64 -11.41 11.26 10.58
CA SER A 64 -11.54 12.17 11.70
C SER A 64 -12.58 11.67 12.68
N ARG A 65 -12.38 11.93 13.97
CA ARG A 65 -13.39 11.67 15.01
C ARG A 65 -14.58 12.63 14.89
N GLU A 66 -14.32 13.84 14.45
CA GLU A 66 -15.34 14.87 14.27
C GLU A 66 -15.60 15.12 12.78
N LYS A 67 -16.82 15.53 12.45
CA LYS A 67 -17.15 15.93 11.10
C LYS A 67 -16.44 17.24 10.74
N ILE A 68 -15.70 17.22 9.63
CA ILE A 68 -15.02 18.40 9.10
C ILE A 68 -15.51 18.63 7.67
N ASP A 69 -16.17 19.75 7.45
CA ASP A 69 -16.57 20.16 6.11
C ASP A 69 -15.39 20.89 5.44
N ASN A 70 -15.01 20.46 4.23
CA ASN A 70 -13.87 21.00 3.47
C ASN A 70 -12.51 20.85 4.19
N PHE A 71 -12.20 19.63 4.64
CA PHE A 71 -10.94 19.29 5.28
C PHE A 71 -9.72 19.79 4.49
N LYS A 72 -8.73 20.28 5.23
CA LYS A 72 -7.40 20.66 4.74
C LYS A 72 -6.34 20.04 5.64
N LEU A 73 -5.14 19.79 5.11
CA LEU A 73 -4.04 19.27 5.92
C LEU A 73 -3.68 20.16 7.12
N ASP A 74 -3.90 21.47 7.02
CA ASP A 74 -3.74 22.40 8.16
C ASP A 74 -4.64 22.07 9.36
N ASP A 75 -5.76 21.38 9.16
CA ASP A 75 -6.66 20.97 10.25
C ASP A 75 -6.03 19.88 11.16
N LEU A 76 -4.92 19.30 10.74
CA LEU A 76 -4.13 18.36 11.54
C LEU A 76 -3.24 19.04 12.58
N LYS A 77 -3.00 20.36 12.49
CA LYS A 77 -2.15 21.08 13.44
C LYS A 77 -2.74 21.03 14.85
N GLY A 78 -1.91 20.68 15.82
CA GLY A 78 -2.31 20.46 17.21
C GLY A 78 -3.07 19.17 17.49
N LYS A 79 -3.19 18.27 16.51
CA LYS A 79 -3.97 17.04 16.60
C LYS A 79 -3.10 15.81 16.87
N TYR A 80 -3.74 14.78 17.40
CA TYR A 80 -3.16 13.46 17.59
C TYR A 80 -3.63 12.51 16.48
N VAL A 81 -2.70 12.03 15.66
CA VAL A 81 -2.97 11.17 14.50
C VAL A 81 -2.35 9.79 14.71
N ILE A 82 -3.12 8.73 14.62
CA ILE A 82 -2.59 7.37 14.51
C ILE A 82 -2.13 7.19 13.06
N GLY A 83 -0.80 7.27 12.84
CA GLY A 83 -0.20 7.41 11.50
C GLY A 83 0.35 6.12 10.89
N GLY A 84 0.30 5.01 11.63
CA GLY A 84 0.88 3.74 11.18
C GLY A 84 2.22 3.41 11.83
N ARG A 85 2.72 2.20 11.57
CA ARG A 85 3.96 1.69 12.18
C ARG A 85 5.19 2.41 11.61
N LYS A 86 6.10 2.83 12.47
CA LYS A 86 7.37 3.49 12.10
C LYS A 86 8.14 2.68 11.05
N GLY A 87 8.59 3.38 10.00
CA GLY A 87 9.32 2.80 8.88
C GLY A 87 8.48 1.94 7.93
N GLY A 88 7.17 1.89 8.11
CA GLY A 88 6.25 1.29 7.13
C GLY A 88 5.86 2.29 6.06
N MET A 89 5.54 1.80 4.86
CA MET A 89 5.16 2.65 3.74
C MET A 89 4.03 3.64 4.09
N PRO A 90 2.95 3.25 4.80
CA PRO A 90 1.89 4.18 5.17
C PRO A 90 2.37 5.36 6.04
N GLU A 91 3.23 5.09 7.01
CA GLU A 91 3.74 6.14 7.89
C GLU A 91 4.70 7.08 7.15
N MET A 92 5.66 6.52 6.40
CA MET A 92 6.64 7.32 5.66
C MET A 92 5.97 8.20 4.60
N THR A 93 4.99 7.67 3.86
CA THR A 93 4.26 8.46 2.86
C THR A 93 3.34 9.51 3.48
N PHE A 94 2.79 9.24 4.65
CA PHE A 94 2.01 10.25 5.38
C PHE A 94 2.90 11.41 5.84
N GLU A 95 4.05 11.13 6.47
CA GLU A 95 5.02 12.17 6.85
C GLU A 95 5.52 12.96 5.63
N TYR A 96 5.87 12.26 4.54
CA TYR A 96 6.27 12.87 3.28
C TYR A 96 5.17 13.79 2.74
N THR A 97 3.93 13.31 2.71
CA THR A 97 2.77 14.09 2.27
C THR A 97 2.61 15.39 3.07
N LEU A 98 2.76 15.32 4.39
CA LEU A 98 2.68 16.50 5.25
C LEU A 98 3.77 17.53 4.90
N LYS A 99 5.00 17.09 4.76
CA LYS A 99 6.16 17.96 4.45
C LYS A 99 6.03 18.61 3.07
N GLU A 100 5.64 17.84 2.04
CA GLU A 100 5.42 18.36 0.68
C GLU A 100 4.31 19.43 0.64
N ASN A 101 3.38 19.37 1.59
CA ASN A 101 2.32 20.36 1.74
C ASN A 101 2.63 21.44 2.80
N ASN A 102 3.89 21.60 3.20
CA ASN A 102 4.38 22.60 4.15
C ASN A 102 3.77 22.48 5.55
N ILE A 103 3.44 21.27 5.99
CA ILE A 103 3.05 20.99 7.38
C ILE A 103 4.28 20.53 8.15
N ASP A 104 4.65 21.25 9.19
CA ASP A 104 5.73 20.84 10.09
C ASP A 104 5.25 19.67 10.96
N LEU A 105 6.00 18.57 10.96
CA LEU A 105 5.67 17.40 11.77
C LEU A 105 5.65 17.68 13.29
N ASN A 106 6.31 18.77 13.74
CA ASN A 106 6.25 19.23 15.12
C ASN A 106 4.92 19.91 15.48
N ASP A 107 4.12 20.29 14.48
CA ASP A 107 2.81 20.93 14.69
C ASP A 107 1.70 19.94 15.08
N LEU A 108 1.97 18.61 15.00
CA LEU A 108 1.00 17.57 15.34
C LEU A 108 1.70 16.39 16.04
N THR A 109 0.92 15.52 16.65
CA THR A 109 1.45 14.28 17.22
C THR A 109 1.11 13.12 16.27
N ILE A 110 2.11 12.45 15.70
CA ILE A 110 1.94 11.23 14.90
C ILE A 110 2.31 10.04 15.77
N ASP A 111 1.33 9.22 16.12
CA ASP A 111 1.57 7.97 16.84
C ASP A 111 1.94 6.85 15.86
N THR A 112 3.16 6.41 15.94
CA THR A 112 3.73 5.34 15.11
C THR A 112 3.91 4.01 15.87
N SER A 113 3.39 3.94 17.08
CA SER A 113 3.53 2.78 17.96
C SER A 113 2.41 1.74 17.80
N VAL A 114 1.33 2.08 17.11
CA VAL A 114 0.16 1.21 16.93
C VAL A 114 0.38 0.29 15.73
N ASP A 115 0.29 -1.01 15.96
CA ASP A 115 0.35 -2.02 14.89
C ASP A 115 -0.79 -1.84 13.88
N PHE A 116 -0.48 -2.09 12.60
CA PHE A 116 -1.42 -1.93 11.48
C PHE A 116 -2.80 -2.57 11.73
N ALA A 117 -2.83 -3.81 12.22
CA ALA A 117 -4.07 -4.52 12.50
C ALA A 117 -4.90 -3.91 13.65
N SER A 118 -4.27 -3.10 14.50
CA SER A 118 -4.90 -2.52 15.70
C SER A 118 -5.39 -1.09 15.50
N MET A 119 -5.01 -0.42 14.41
CA MET A 119 -5.25 1.02 14.22
C MET A 119 -6.74 1.39 14.29
N ALA A 120 -7.61 0.68 13.56
CA ALA A 120 -9.04 0.96 13.57
C ALA A 120 -9.65 0.74 14.98
N GLY A 121 -9.28 -0.35 15.64
CA GLY A 121 -9.73 -0.66 17.00
C GLY A 121 -9.27 0.38 18.02
N THR A 122 -8.03 0.81 17.93
CA THR A 122 -7.46 1.86 18.80
C THR A 122 -8.20 3.17 18.62
N PHE A 123 -8.47 3.57 17.38
CA PHE A 123 -9.27 4.76 17.10
C PHE A 123 -10.69 4.63 17.64
N ILE A 124 -11.39 3.52 17.39
CA ILE A 124 -12.75 3.25 17.90
C ILE A 124 -12.79 3.31 19.45
N SER A 125 -11.73 2.87 20.14
CA SER A 125 -11.65 2.92 21.60
C SER A 125 -11.50 4.33 22.17
N GLY A 126 -11.34 5.35 21.34
CA GLY A 126 -11.28 6.75 21.73
C GLY A 126 -9.89 7.40 21.69
N VAL A 127 -8.87 6.69 21.20
CA VAL A 127 -7.51 7.23 21.04
C VAL A 127 -7.39 8.00 19.72
N GLY A 128 -6.75 9.16 19.75
CA GLY A 128 -6.46 10.00 18.59
C GLY A 128 -7.65 10.83 18.11
N ASP A 129 -7.35 11.95 17.49
CA ASP A 129 -8.30 12.81 16.79
C ASP A 129 -8.54 12.31 15.37
N PHE A 130 -7.46 11.74 14.77
CA PHE A 130 -7.45 11.19 13.43
C PHE A 130 -6.75 9.82 13.40
N VAL A 131 -7.05 9.06 12.36
CA VAL A 131 -6.35 7.82 12.03
C VAL A 131 -6.23 7.69 10.51
N THR A 132 -5.12 7.10 10.03
CA THR A 132 -4.97 6.70 8.63
C THR A 132 -5.44 5.26 8.48
N LEU A 133 -6.43 5.00 7.63
CA LEU A 133 -7.00 3.67 7.41
C LEU A 133 -7.17 3.38 5.92
N PHE A 134 -6.91 2.14 5.54
CA PHE A 134 -7.28 1.64 4.21
C PHE A 134 -8.74 1.20 4.16
N GLU A 135 -9.27 1.06 2.95
CA GLU A 135 -10.51 0.32 2.76
C GLU A 135 -10.27 -1.19 3.00
N PRO A 136 -11.22 -1.92 3.55
CA PRO A 136 -12.59 -1.52 3.92
C PRO A 136 -12.70 -0.83 5.29
N SER A 137 -11.63 -0.77 6.08
CA SER A 137 -11.67 -0.30 7.47
C SER A 137 -12.14 1.15 7.60
N ALA A 138 -11.72 2.04 6.68
CA ALA A 138 -12.14 3.44 6.68
C ALA A 138 -13.66 3.57 6.55
N THR A 139 -14.26 2.93 5.54
CA THR A 139 -15.72 2.90 5.35
C THR A 139 -16.44 2.23 6.52
N GLN A 140 -15.91 1.13 7.07
CA GLN A 140 -16.54 0.45 8.20
C GLN A 140 -16.58 1.31 9.47
N VAL A 141 -15.51 2.06 9.75
CA VAL A 141 -15.46 3.00 10.89
C VAL A 141 -16.49 4.11 10.70
N GLU A 142 -16.60 4.66 9.49
CA GLU A 142 -17.57 5.70 9.15
C GLU A 142 -19.01 5.20 9.24
N GLN A 143 -19.34 4.04 8.67
CA GLN A 143 -20.68 3.46 8.71
C GLN A 143 -21.17 3.12 10.12
N LYS A 144 -20.25 2.72 11.00
CA LYS A 144 -20.56 2.45 12.41
C LYS A 144 -20.65 3.72 13.25
N GLY A 145 -20.43 4.89 12.67
CA GLY A 145 -20.54 6.19 13.34
C GLY A 145 -19.39 6.51 14.29
N TYR A 146 -18.24 5.87 14.15
CA TYR A 146 -17.06 6.13 14.98
C TYR A 146 -16.14 7.23 14.45
N GLY A 147 -16.36 7.67 13.20
CA GLY A 147 -15.58 8.72 12.57
C GLY A 147 -16.11 9.08 11.20
N TYR A 148 -15.42 9.99 10.52
CA TYR A 148 -15.76 10.52 9.21
C TYR A 148 -14.54 10.44 8.30
N VAL A 149 -14.68 9.89 7.10
CA VAL A 149 -13.63 9.94 6.08
C VAL A 149 -13.56 11.37 5.55
N VAL A 150 -12.47 12.05 5.80
CA VAL A 150 -12.30 13.49 5.49
C VAL A 150 -11.29 13.78 4.38
N GLY A 151 -10.35 12.86 4.10
CA GLY A 151 -9.32 13.05 3.08
C GLY A 151 -8.73 11.74 2.58
N TYR A 152 -8.06 11.81 1.43
CA TYR A 152 -7.32 10.71 0.82
C TYR A 152 -5.83 11.08 0.74
N ILE A 153 -4.97 10.33 1.43
CA ILE A 153 -3.53 10.65 1.53
C ILE A 153 -2.88 10.70 0.14
N GLY A 154 -3.21 9.75 -0.73
CA GLY A 154 -2.66 9.66 -2.08
C GLY A 154 -3.01 10.83 -3.00
N GLU A 155 -4.02 11.65 -2.69
CA GLU A 155 -4.32 12.88 -3.40
C GLU A 155 -3.26 13.95 -3.09
N TYR A 156 -2.91 14.09 -1.82
CA TYR A 156 -1.96 15.10 -1.34
C TYR A 156 -0.50 14.72 -1.56
N GLY A 157 -0.16 13.42 -1.43
CA GLY A 157 1.20 12.90 -1.55
C GLY A 157 1.65 12.61 -2.99
N GLY A 158 0.72 12.65 -3.95
CA GLY A 158 1.05 12.41 -5.36
C GLY A 158 1.38 10.94 -5.69
N SER A 159 2.19 10.75 -6.74
CA SER A 159 2.56 9.42 -7.22
C SER A 159 3.78 8.89 -6.45
N VAL A 160 3.62 7.75 -5.81
CA VAL A 160 4.68 7.00 -5.12
C VAL A 160 4.54 5.51 -5.46
N PRO A 161 5.61 4.74 -5.61
CA PRO A 161 5.53 3.29 -5.86
C PRO A 161 5.14 2.58 -4.57
N TYR A 162 3.83 2.49 -4.30
CA TYR A 162 3.34 2.17 -2.98
C TYR A 162 3.40 0.68 -2.65
N THR A 163 2.90 -0.19 -3.54
CA THR A 163 2.95 -1.65 -3.34
C THR A 163 3.44 -2.40 -4.56
N ALA A 164 4.13 -3.53 -4.30
CA ALA A 164 4.63 -4.41 -5.33
C ALA A 164 4.51 -5.88 -4.92
N TYR A 165 4.51 -6.76 -5.91
CA TYR A 165 4.71 -8.20 -5.73
C TYR A 165 6.20 -8.51 -5.70
N ASN A 166 6.59 -9.29 -4.69
CA ASN A 166 7.96 -9.63 -4.38
C ASN A 166 8.11 -11.15 -4.26
N ALA A 167 9.27 -11.66 -4.61
CA ALA A 167 9.66 -13.04 -4.31
C ALA A 167 11.17 -13.09 -4.01
N ARG A 168 11.62 -14.17 -3.38
CA ARG A 168 13.06 -14.39 -3.20
C ARG A 168 13.77 -14.44 -4.55
N LYS A 169 14.97 -13.91 -4.62
CA LYS A 169 15.82 -13.91 -5.81
C LYS A 169 16.00 -15.34 -6.38
N SER A 170 16.24 -16.31 -5.51
CA SER A 170 16.33 -17.72 -5.90
C SER A 170 15.04 -18.22 -6.54
N TYR A 171 13.89 -17.94 -5.91
CA TYR A 171 12.60 -18.40 -6.42
C TYR A 171 12.30 -17.83 -7.82
N ILE A 172 12.55 -16.52 -8.04
CA ILE A 172 12.36 -15.90 -9.36
C ILE A 172 13.23 -16.60 -10.42
N SER A 173 14.50 -16.87 -10.10
CA SER A 173 15.43 -17.49 -11.04
C SER A 173 15.04 -18.92 -11.42
N GLU A 174 14.50 -19.68 -10.47
CA GLU A 174 14.11 -21.09 -10.64
C GLU A 174 12.71 -21.26 -11.23
N ASN A 175 11.83 -20.24 -11.10
CA ASN A 175 10.40 -20.31 -11.44
C ASN A 175 9.93 -19.24 -12.42
N LYS A 176 10.75 -18.88 -13.41
CA LYS A 176 10.46 -17.80 -14.36
C LYS A 176 9.12 -17.92 -15.08
N ASP A 177 8.72 -19.13 -15.45
CA ASP A 177 7.43 -19.38 -16.10
C ASP A 177 6.25 -19.07 -15.15
N THR A 178 6.36 -19.44 -13.89
CA THR A 178 5.35 -19.15 -12.85
C THR A 178 5.25 -17.65 -12.61
N ILE A 179 6.38 -16.96 -12.46
CA ILE A 179 6.43 -15.50 -12.27
C ILE A 179 5.85 -14.77 -13.49
N GLN A 180 6.17 -15.22 -14.71
CA GLN A 180 5.60 -14.63 -15.92
C GLN A 180 4.08 -14.80 -15.99
N LYS A 181 3.57 -15.99 -15.71
CA LYS A 181 2.14 -16.28 -15.67
C LYS A 181 1.44 -15.46 -14.60
N PHE A 182 2.04 -15.34 -13.41
CA PHE A 182 1.51 -14.53 -12.34
C PHE A 182 1.43 -13.05 -12.76
N THR A 183 2.50 -12.50 -13.31
CA THR A 183 2.55 -11.12 -13.80
C THR A 183 1.52 -10.87 -14.91
N ASN A 184 1.35 -11.82 -15.84
CA ASN A 184 0.30 -11.74 -16.87
C ASN A 184 -1.11 -11.71 -16.25
N ALA A 185 -1.35 -12.52 -15.22
CA ALA A 185 -2.64 -12.54 -14.52
C ALA A 185 -2.93 -11.19 -13.82
N ILE A 186 -1.91 -10.59 -13.19
CA ILE A 186 -2.04 -9.26 -12.55
C ILE A 186 -2.33 -8.19 -13.60
N ASN A 187 -1.62 -8.18 -14.74
CA ASN A 187 -1.91 -7.23 -15.82
C ASN A 187 -3.35 -7.38 -16.34
N LYS A 188 -3.84 -8.60 -16.55
CA LYS A 188 -5.24 -8.83 -16.91
C LYS A 188 -6.22 -8.30 -15.84
N GLY A 189 -5.86 -8.45 -14.56
CA GLY A 189 -6.63 -7.90 -13.45
C GLY A 189 -6.69 -6.37 -13.47
N LEU A 190 -5.56 -5.70 -13.72
CA LEU A 190 -5.48 -4.24 -13.89
C LEU A 190 -6.31 -3.78 -15.07
N ASP A 191 -6.17 -4.43 -16.24
CA ASP A 191 -6.98 -4.15 -17.43
C ASP A 191 -8.47 -4.30 -17.13
N PHE A 192 -8.84 -5.36 -16.42
CA PHE A 192 -10.24 -5.59 -16.03
C PHE A 192 -10.77 -4.48 -15.14
N VAL A 193 -10.02 -4.09 -14.11
CA VAL A 193 -10.41 -3.01 -13.19
C VAL A 193 -10.59 -1.68 -13.94
N TRP A 194 -9.66 -1.33 -14.84
CA TRP A 194 -9.71 -0.06 -15.55
C TRP A 194 -10.78 0.00 -16.66
N ASN A 195 -11.08 -1.11 -17.31
CA ASN A 195 -12.00 -1.16 -18.45
C ASN A 195 -13.45 -1.50 -18.10
N ASN A 196 -13.75 -1.78 -16.82
CA ASN A 196 -15.12 -2.10 -16.38
C ASN A 196 -15.61 -1.08 -15.34
N ASP A 197 -16.93 -0.96 -15.20
CA ASP A 197 -17.53 -0.19 -14.11
C ASP A 197 -17.31 -0.86 -12.75
N GLU A 198 -17.47 -0.08 -11.69
CA GLU A 198 -17.18 -0.48 -10.33
C GLU A 198 -18.08 -1.62 -9.85
N GLU A 199 -19.33 -1.66 -10.30
CA GLU A 199 -20.28 -2.73 -9.92
C GLU A 199 -19.86 -4.06 -10.56
N THR A 200 -19.41 -4.03 -11.80
CA THR A 200 -18.89 -5.21 -12.51
C THR A 200 -17.65 -5.75 -11.82
N VAL A 201 -16.72 -4.89 -11.42
CA VAL A 201 -15.54 -5.29 -10.64
C VAL A 201 -15.93 -5.85 -9.28
N ALA A 202 -16.82 -5.17 -8.57
CA ALA A 202 -17.29 -5.60 -7.24
C ALA A 202 -17.93 -6.99 -7.27
N LYS A 203 -18.74 -7.31 -8.29
CA LYS A 203 -19.35 -8.64 -8.48
C LYS A 203 -18.33 -9.77 -8.59
N VAL A 204 -17.17 -9.50 -9.17
CA VAL A 204 -16.10 -10.51 -9.32
C VAL A 204 -15.40 -10.78 -7.98
N ILE A 205 -15.16 -9.74 -7.18
CA ILE A 205 -14.36 -9.85 -5.96
C ILE A 205 -15.19 -10.04 -4.68
N VAL A 206 -16.52 -9.89 -4.70
CA VAL A 206 -17.36 -9.87 -3.48
C VAL A 206 -17.20 -11.10 -2.59
N ASN A 207 -16.92 -12.26 -3.17
CA ASN A 207 -16.71 -13.50 -2.41
C ASN A 207 -15.44 -13.46 -1.53
N GLN A 208 -14.49 -12.55 -1.81
CA GLN A 208 -13.31 -12.33 -0.98
C GLN A 208 -13.59 -11.35 0.19
N PHE A 209 -14.75 -10.71 0.20
CA PHE A 209 -15.16 -9.72 1.19
C PHE A 209 -16.53 -10.08 1.76
N PRO A 210 -16.65 -11.16 2.56
CA PRO A 210 -17.95 -11.72 2.99
C PRO A 210 -18.79 -10.75 3.83
N ASP A 211 -18.16 -9.77 4.47
CA ASP A 211 -18.82 -8.77 5.32
C ASP A 211 -19.26 -7.52 4.55
N LEU A 212 -19.05 -7.47 3.22
CA LEU A 212 -19.36 -6.32 2.39
C LEU A 212 -20.40 -6.66 1.30
N THR A 213 -21.22 -5.68 1.00
CA THR A 213 -22.15 -5.74 -0.14
C THR A 213 -21.48 -5.29 -1.43
N ILE A 214 -22.03 -5.68 -2.59
CA ILE A 214 -21.58 -5.21 -3.89
C ILE A 214 -21.58 -3.67 -3.96
N ASN A 215 -22.62 -3.02 -3.39
CA ASN A 215 -22.72 -1.57 -3.39
C ASN A 215 -21.58 -0.89 -2.57
N GLU A 216 -21.21 -1.46 -1.44
CA GLU A 216 -20.09 -0.96 -0.62
C GLU A 216 -18.77 -1.13 -1.35
N LEU A 217 -18.50 -2.32 -1.90
CA LEU A 217 -17.31 -2.57 -2.70
C LEU A 217 -17.25 -1.65 -3.91
N SER A 218 -18.36 -1.42 -4.62
CA SER A 218 -18.40 -0.50 -5.76
C SER A 218 -17.98 0.92 -5.38
N LYS A 219 -18.41 1.40 -4.21
CA LYS A 219 -18.01 2.73 -3.70
C LYS A 219 -16.52 2.80 -3.38
N MET A 220 -15.96 1.75 -2.76
CA MET A 220 -14.53 1.66 -2.43
C MET A 220 -13.68 1.60 -3.70
N ILE A 221 -14.08 0.76 -4.67
CA ILE A 221 -13.41 0.67 -5.98
C ILE A 221 -13.45 2.03 -6.68
N LYS A 222 -14.60 2.71 -6.67
CA LYS A 222 -14.73 4.03 -7.25
C LYS A 222 -13.77 5.03 -6.62
N ARG A 223 -13.67 5.07 -5.29
CA ARG A 223 -12.73 5.95 -4.58
C ARG A 223 -11.29 5.73 -5.06
N TYR A 224 -10.83 4.49 -5.18
CA TYR A 224 -9.48 4.19 -5.64
C TYR A 224 -9.27 4.49 -7.13
N LYS A 225 -10.27 4.26 -7.99
CA LYS A 225 -10.20 4.61 -9.42
C LYS A 225 -10.17 6.13 -9.63
N ASP A 226 -11.07 6.87 -8.98
CA ASP A 226 -11.13 8.33 -9.07
C ASP A 226 -9.82 8.99 -8.61
N ASN A 227 -9.13 8.37 -7.68
CA ASN A 227 -7.85 8.83 -7.15
C ASN A 227 -6.62 8.22 -7.87
N ASP A 228 -6.83 7.50 -8.97
CA ASP A 228 -5.75 6.92 -9.78
C ASP A 228 -4.75 6.08 -8.95
N ALA A 229 -5.27 5.30 -7.99
CA ALA A 229 -4.46 4.59 -7.01
C ALA A 229 -3.69 3.41 -7.60
N TRP A 230 -4.28 2.73 -8.62
CA TRP A 230 -3.66 1.57 -9.25
C TRP A 230 -2.83 1.94 -10.47
N MET A 231 -1.74 1.20 -10.69
CA MET A 231 -0.96 1.29 -11.92
C MET A 231 -1.79 0.84 -13.13
N LYS A 232 -1.36 1.24 -14.33
CA LYS A 232 -1.98 0.77 -15.57
C LYS A 232 -1.46 -0.60 -16.00
N ASN A 233 -0.21 -0.89 -15.67
CA ASN A 233 0.44 -2.17 -15.87
C ASN A 233 1.43 -2.42 -14.71
N THR A 234 2.04 -3.57 -14.67
CA THR A 234 2.93 -4.01 -13.59
C THR A 234 4.37 -3.48 -13.69
N TYR A 235 4.69 -2.64 -14.68
CA TYR A 235 6.05 -2.15 -14.90
C TYR A 235 6.47 -1.16 -13.81
N PHE A 236 7.49 -1.52 -13.04
CA PHE A 236 8.03 -0.72 -11.94
C PHE A 236 9.28 0.03 -12.40
N THR A 237 9.16 1.33 -12.68
CA THR A 237 10.23 2.15 -13.25
C THR A 237 11.36 2.46 -12.27
N GLU A 238 12.57 2.70 -12.81
CA GLU A 238 13.72 3.14 -12.02
C GLU A 238 13.46 4.50 -11.34
N GLU A 239 12.79 5.42 -12.04
CA GLU A 239 12.40 6.73 -11.50
C GLU A 239 11.48 6.58 -10.28
N SER A 240 10.49 5.69 -10.35
CA SER A 240 9.60 5.39 -9.22
C SER A 240 10.37 4.78 -8.03
N PHE A 241 11.31 3.88 -8.31
CA PHE A 241 12.13 3.27 -7.26
C PHE A 241 13.07 4.27 -6.61
N ASP A 242 13.64 5.19 -7.39
CA ASP A 242 14.45 6.28 -6.86
C ASP A 242 13.65 7.22 -5.97
N HIS A 243 12.42 7.54 -6.38
CA HIS A 243 11.51 8.35 -5.56
C HIS A 243 11.14 7.67 -4.24
N LEU A 244 10.87 6.36 -4.26
CA LEU A 244 10.68 5.58 -3.02
C LEU A 244 11.86 5.73 -2.07
N GLN A 245 13.08 5.63 -2.60
CA GLN A 245 14.29 5.76 -1.80
C GLN A 245 14.47 7.18 -1.23
N ASP A 246 14.08 8.21 -1.97
CA ASP A 246 14.10 9.59 -1.49
C ASP A 246 13.14 9.77 -0.30
N ILE A 247 11.93 9.21 -0.37
CA ILE A 247 10.97 9.18 0.76
C ILE A 247 11.58 8.47 1.97
N MET A 248 12.21 7.31 1.78
CA MET A 248 12.83 6.55 2.86
C MET A 248 14.02 7.30 3.49
N ILE A 249 14.82 8.01 2.68
CA ILE A 249 15.93 8.84 3.18
C ILE A 249 15.38 10.01 3.99
N GLU A 250 14.34 10.67 3.52
CA GLU A 250 13.71 11.78 4.21
C GLU A 250 13.06 11.35 5.54
N ALA A 251 12.51 10.15 5.61
CA ALA A 251 11.99 9.54 6.82
C ALA A 251 13.11 9.10 7.81
N GLY A 252 14.38 9.10 7.38
CA GLY A 252 15.52 8.65 8.16
C GLY A 252 15.67 7.12 8.21
N GLU A 253 14.94 6.39 7.40
CA GLU A 253 14.92 4.92 7.34
C GLU A 253 15.94 4.34 6.36
N LEU A 254 16.46 5.14 5.44
CA LEU A 254 17.50 4.77 4.49
C LEU A 254 18.63 5.80 4.54
N LYS A 255 19.88 5.33 4.61
CA LYS A 255 21.06 6.23 4.62
C LYS A 255 21.62 6.50 3.22
N THR A 256 21.58 5.49 2.36
CA THR A 256 22.17 5.52 1.02
C THR A 256 21.28 4.71 0.09
N LYS A 257 21.06 5.21 -1.12
CA LYS A 257 20.30 4.51 -2.14
C LYS A 257 20.94 3.16 -2.49
N VAL A 258 20.11 2.17 -2.76
CA VAL A 258 20.49 0.84 -3.21
C VAL A 258 20.24 0.69 -4.72
N PRO A 259 20.97 -0.21 -5.41
CA PRO A 259 20.84 -0.34 -6.86
C PRO A 259 19.47 -0.87 -7.30
N TYR A 260 18.79 -0.15 -8.17
CA TYR A 260 17.52 -0.58 -8.77
C TYR A 260 17.61 -1.97 -9.42
N LYS A 261 18.66 -2.22 -10.19
CA LYS A 261 18.85 -3.47 -10.95
C LYS A 261 18.98 -4.72 -10.08
N ASP A 262 19.31 -4.55 -8.81
CA ASP A 262 19.42 -5.67 -7.86
C ASP A 262 18.06 -6.00 -7.24
N LEU A 263 17.16 -5.01 -7.14
CA LEU A 263 15.91 -5.09 -6.37
C LEU A 263 14.62 -5.05 -7.20
N VAL A 264 14.73 -4.74 -8.50
CA VAL A 264 13.57 -4.72 -9.39
C VAL A 264 13.87 -5.50 -10.65
N ASP A 265 13.11 -6.55 -10.92
CA ASP A 265 13.18 -7.34 -12.14
C ASP A 265 11.97 -7.02 -13.04
N THR A 266 12.19 -6.16 -14.02
CA THR A 266 11.15 -5.76 -14.98
C THR A 266 11.02 -6.71 -16.17
N SER A 267 11.79 -7.79 -16.23
CA SER A 267 11.81 -8.71 -17.40
C SER A 267 10.46 -9.40 -17.64
N PHE A 268 9.61 -9.45 -16.62
CA PHE A 268 8.27 -10.07 -16.68
C PHE A 268 7.16 -9.08 -17.05
N SER A 269 7.44 -7.78 -17.01
CA SER A 269 6.50 -6.70 -17.29
C SER A 269 6.82 -6.05 -18.64
N LYS A 270 5.81 -5.46 -19.30
CA LYS A 270 6.02 -4.68 -20.51
C LYS A 270 6.07 -3.21 -20.14
N SER A 271 7.13 -2.50 -20.55
CA SER A 271 7.13 -1.03 -20.60
C SER A 271 6.04 -0.56 -21.58
N GLU A 272 5.37 0.53 -21.26
CA GLU A 272 4.48 1.23 -22.19
C GLU A 272 5.22 1.71 -23.42
#